data_1cafa03a4cb0b46682ac5cfe381b55a5
#
_entry.id   1cafa03a4cb0b46682ac5cfe381b55a5
#
_cell.length_a   1.000
_cell.length_b   1.000
_cell.length_c   1.000
_cell.angle_alpha   90.00
_cell.angle_beta   90.00
_cell.angle_gamma   90.00
#
_symmetry.space_group_name_H-M   'P 1'
#
loop_
_entity.id
_entity.type
_entity.pdbx_description
1 polymer ?
#
loop_
_entity_poly.entity_id
_entity_poly.type
_entity_poly.pdbx_seq_one_letter_code
_entity_poly.pdbx_strand_id
1 'polypeptide(L)'
;VGLDAGYNTSAICKMLLEDFKIQAAMGKRRGCQQKGKYGKYKFKYIPYWDVYICPERNYLEYVTTDRNGYREYKCKNDRCANCPRREECLSEKQKTKSLRRHVWEDYRDEVYVFTHTDEGKEIYAKRKEKIERSFAESKELHGLRYCRMRGNERVSEQCLLTAAVQNMKKIANILWKRNLHFLSTRIKNLICMTKTHLKMVGLSVI
;
A
#
# COMPACT_ATOMS: atom_id res chain seq x y z
N VAL A 1 -6.57 -2.05 6.77
CA VAL A 1 -5.15 -1.73 7.03
C VAL A 1 -4.48 -1.28 5.72
N GLY A 2 -3.54 -0.30 5.80
CA GLY A 2 -2.77 0.18 4.63
C GLY A 2 -1.40 -0.51 4.55
N LEU A 3 -1.12 -1.21 3.45
CA LEU A 3 0.14 -1.93 3.25
C LEU A 3 0.87 -1.48 1.98
N ASP A 4 2.18 -1.77 1.91
CA ASP A 4 2.97 -1.45 0.73
C ASP A 4 2.64 -2.37 -0.46
N ALA A 5 2.80 -1.84 -1.67
CA ALA A 5 2.62 -2.58 -2.92
C ALA A 5 3.48 -3.86 -3.01
N GLY A 6 4.57 -3.94 -2.21
CA GLY A 6 5.40 -5.13 -2.08
C GLY A 6 4.65 -6.35 -1.54
N TYR A 7 3.67 -6.13 -0.69
CA TYR A 7 2.85 -7.18 -0.08
C TYR A 7 1.66 -7.61 -0.93
N ASN A 8 1.39 -6.94 -2.06
CA ASN A 8 0.26 -7.25 -2.92
C ASN A 8 0.53 -8.52 -3.75
N THR A 9 0.50 -9.68 -3.08
CA THR A 9 0.54 -11.02 -3.68
C THR A 9 -0.77 -11.74 -3.43
N SER A 10 -1.17 -12.66 -4.33
CA SER A 10 -2.44 -13.37 -4.20
C SER A 10 -2.54 -14.16 -2.89
N ALA A 11 -1.43 -14.75 -2.42
CA ALA A 11 -1.38 -15.50 -1.17
C ALA A 11 -1.58 -14.60 0.07
N ILE A 12 -0.92 -13.43 0.11
CA ILE A 12 -1.08 -12.47 1.21
C ILE A 12 -2.49 -11.88 1.22
N CYS A 13 -3.04 -11.55 0.04
CA CYS A 13 -4.41 -11.04 -0.05
C CYS A 13 -5.43 -12.07 0.46
N LYS A 14 -5.29 -13.36 0.07
CA LYS A 14 -6.12 -14.44 0.60
C LYS A 14 -6.01 -14.53 2.11
N MET A 15 -4.80 -14.64 2.65
CA MET A 15 -4.56 -14.74 4.08
C MET A 15 -5.20 -13.58 4.86
N LEU A 16 -5.06 -12.34 4.39
CA LEU A 16 -5.65 -11.19 5.06
C LEU A 16 -7.18 -11.22 5.05
N LEU A 17 -7.79 -11.51 3.91
CA LEU A 17 -9.24 -11.46 3.76
C LEU A 17 -9.92 -12.70 4.35
N GLU A 18 -9.36 -13.90 4.14
CA GLU A 18 -9.99 -15.16 4.51
C GLU A 18 -9.63 -15.60 5.94
N ASP A 19 -8.33 -15.62 6.28
CA ASP A 19 -7.88 -16.13 7.57
C ASP A 19 -8.00 -15.08 8.68
N PHE A 20 -7.57 -13.85 8.42
CA PHE A 20 -7.56 -12.77 9.41
C PHE A 20 -8.77 -11.85 9.35
N LYS A 21 -9.62 -11.93 8.33
CA LYS A 21 -10.78 -11.05 8.11
C LYS A 21 -10.40 -9.56 8.13
N ILE A 22 -9.21 -9.24 7.64
CA ILE A 22 -8.67 -7.89 7.59
C ILE A 22 -8.81 -7.32 6.19
N GLN A 23 -9.59 -6.25 6.06
CA GLN A 23 -9.66 -5.48 4.82
C GLN A 23 -8.39 -4.65 4.64
N ALA A 24 -7.72 -4.81 3.51
CA ALA A 24 -6.44 -4.18 3.22
C ALA A 24 -6.51 -3.25 2.00
N ALA A 25 -5.94 -2.05 2.14
CA ALA A 25 -5.68 -1.14 1.04
C ALA A 25 -4.21 -1.24 0.63
N MET A 26 -3.96 -1.68 -0.60
CA MET A 26 -2.60 -1.93 -1.11
C MET A 26 -2.45 -1.42 -2.55
N GLY A 27 -1.34 -0.71 -2.81
CA GLY A 27 -0.96 -0.37 -4.18
C GLY A 27 -0.69 -1.63 -5.02
N LYS A 28 -0.88 -1.52 -6.33
CA LYS A 28 -0.56 -2.61 -7.26
C LYS A 28 0.78 -2.32 -7.95
N ARG A 29 1.74 -3.22 -7.86
CA ARG A 29 2.96 -3.13 -8.66
C ARG A 29 2.61 -3.29 -10.13
N ARG A 30 3.10 -2.39 -10.95
CA ARG A 30 3.04 -2.56 -12.40
C ARG A 30 3.91 -3.78 -12.76
N GLY A 31 3.31 -4.76 -13.44
CA GLY A 31 4.07 -5.90 -13.96
C GLY A 31 5.12 -5.43 -14.97
N CYS A 32 6.20 -6.20 -15.11
CA CYS A 32 7.18 -5.96 -16.16
C CYS A 32 6.48 -6.13 -17.52
N GLN A 33 6.41 -5.07 -18.31
CA GLN A 33 5.81 -5.07 -19.63
C GLN A 33 6.90 -4.81 -20.65
N GLN A 34 6.86 -5.54 -21.76
CA GLN A 34 7.68 -5.18 -22.92
C GLN A 34 7.21 -3.81 -23.44
N LYS A 35 8.16 -2.91 -23.64
CA LYS A 35 7.89 -1.58 -24.16
C LYS A 35 7.16 -1.69 -25.51
N GLY A 36 6.05 -0.97 -25.66
CA GLY A 36 5.25 -0.99 -26.89
C GLY A 36 4.33 -2.20 -27.08
N LYS A 37 4.23 -3.13 -26.09
CA LYS A 37 3.32 -4.29 -26.17
C LYS A 37 2.17 -4.20 -25.16
N TYR A 38 1.03 -4.81 -25.51
CA TYR A 38 -0.14 -4.86 -24.64
C TYR A 38 0.13 -5.64 -23.37
N GLY A 39 -0.06 -4.99 -22.23
CA GLY A 39 -0.04 -5.62 -20.90
C GLY A 39 -1.36 -6.33 -20.56
N LYS A 40 -1.33 -7.12 -19.50
CA LYS A 40 -2.49 -7.90 -18.99
C LYS A 40 -3.75 -7.03 -18.80
N TYR A 41 -3.60 -5.75 -18.44
CA TYR A 41 -4.70 -4.82 -18.20
C TYR A 41 -5.56 -4.49 -19.43
N LYS A 42 -5.07 -4.75 -20.65
CA LYS A 42 -5.84 -4.61 -21.90
C LYS A 42 -6.77 -5.79 -22.16
N PHE A 43 -6.63 -6.85 -21.40
CA PHE A 43 -7.43 -8.08 -21.52
C PHE A 43 -8.41 -8.16 -20.38
N LYS A 44 -9.71 -8.29 -20.70
CA LYS A 44 -10.78 -8.39 -19.71
C LYS A 44 -10.98 -9.85 -19.32
N TYR A 45 -10.89 -10.14 -18.02
CA TYR A 45 -11.24 -11.46 -17.48
C TYR A 45 -12.75 -11.56 -17.28
N ILE A 46 -13.34 -12.69 -17.71
CA ILE A 46 -14.76 -13.01 -17.50
C ILE A 46 -14.84 -14.23 -16.59
N PRO A 47 -15.15 -14.04 -15.29
CA PRO A 47 -15.17 -15.12 -14.30
C PRO A 47 -16.14 -16.25 -14.64
N TYR A 48 -17.31 -15.92 -15.17
CA TYR A 48 -18.37 -16.89 -15.50
C TYR A 48 -17.93 -17.96 -16.51
N TRP A 49 -17.09 -17.58 -17.48
CA TRP A 49 -16.58 -18.52 -18.51
C TRP A 49 -15.13 -18.92 -18.28
N ASP A 50 -14.48 -18.38 -17.25
CA ASP A 50 -13.05 -18.58 -16.97
C ASP A 50 -12.16 -18.31 -18.20
N VAL A 51 -12.38 -17.19 -18.88
CA VAL A 51 -11.64 -16.77 -20.08
C VAL A 51 -11.20 -15.31 -20.01
N TYR A 52 -10.16 -14.97 -20.77
CA TYR A 52 -9.81 -13.58 -21.04
C TYR A 52 -10.30 -13.20 -22.44
N ILE A 53 -10.76 -11.96 -22.59
CA ILE A 53 -11.12 -11.35 -23.86
C ILE A 53 -10.01 -10.37 -24.26
N CYS A 54 -9.46 -10.52 -25.46
CA CYS A 54 -8.48 -9.58 -26.00
C CYS A 54 -9.15 -8.33 -26.59
N PRO A 55 -8.41 -7.23 -26.88
CA PRO A 55 -8.96 -6.03 -27.51
C PRO A 55 -9.69 -6.29 -28.85
N GLU A 56 -9.28 -7.32 -29.59
CA GLU A 56 -9.93 -7.77 -30.84
C GLU A 56 -11.04 -8.81 -30.61
N ARG A 57 -11.60 -8.86 -29.37
CA ARG A 57 -12.73 -9.71 -28.96
C ARG A 57 -12.50 -11.23 -29.14
N ASN A 58 -11.25 -11.68 -29.29
CA ASN A 58 -10.94 -13.11 -29.26
C ASN A 58 -10.76 -13.59 -27.82
N TYR A 59 -11.14 -14.85 -27.58
CA TYR A 59 -11.01 -15.49 -26.28
C TYR A 59 -9.62 -16.10 -26.08
N LEU A 60 -9.09 -15.95 -24.87
CA LEU A 60 -7.97 -16.72 -24.39
C LEU A 60 -8.55 -17.73 -23.41
N GLU A 61 -8.50 -19.00 -23.80
CA GLU A 61 -9.05 -20.11 -23.04
C GLU A 61 -8.02 -20.67 -22.05
N TYR A 62 -8.47 -21.26 -20.96
CA TYR A 62 -7.63 -21.94 -20.00
C TYR A 62 -6.91 -23.12 -20.69
N VAL A 63 -5.63 -23.30 -20.37
CA VAL A 63 -4.81 -24.40 -20.92
C VAL A 63 -4.29 -25.29 -19.81
N THR A 64 -3.65 -24.72 -18.81
CA THR A 64 -3.01 -25.51 -17.73
C THR A 64 -2.79 -24.65 -16.49
N THR A 65 -2.52 -25.32 -15.37
CA THR A 65 -2.10 -24.68 -14.12
C THR A 65 -0.70 -25.17 -13.74
N ASP A 66 0.21 -24.26 -13.47
CA ASP A 66 1.55 -24.61 -13.05
C ASP A 66 1.61 -24.99 -11.54
N ARG A 67 2.76 -25.53 -11.11
CA ARG A 67 2.99 -25.93 -9.70
C ARG A 67 2.89 -24.79 -8.69
N ASN A 68 3.03 -23.55 -9.16
CA ASN A 68 2.94 -22.35 -8.33
C ASN A 68 1.50 -21.77 -8.29
N GLY A 69 0.51 -22.50 -8.81
CA GLY A 69 -0.88 -22.07 -8.81
C GLY A 69 -1.23 -21.01 -9.85
N TYR A 70 -0.42 -20.84 -10.90
CA TYR A 70 -0.76 -19.95 -11.99
C TYR A 70 -1.47 -20.71 -13.11
N ARG A 71 -2.70 -20.32 -13.41
CA ARG A 71 -3.46 -20.73 -14.59
C ARG A 71 -2.92 -19.99 -15.82
N GLU A 72 -2.66 -20.70 -16.89
CA GLU A 72 -2.27 -20.15 -18.17
C GLU A 72 -3.46 -20.12 -19.14
N TYR A 73 -3.69 -18.99 -19.77
CA TYR A 73 -4.73 -18.76 -20.77
C TYR A 73 -4.07 -18.39 -22.09
N LYS A 74 -4.47 -19.08 -23.18
CA LYS A 74 -3.91 -18.87 -24.52
C LYS A 74 -4.99 -18.59 -25.54
N CYS A 75 -4.69 -17.71 -26.49
CA CYS A 75 -5.49 -17.51 -27.69
C CYS A 75 -5.17 -18.60 -28.71
N LYS A 76 -6.13 -18.97 -29.57
CA LYS A 76 -5.89 -19.89 -30.69
C LYS A 76 -4.90 -19.30 -31.69
N ASN A 77 -4.05 -20.15 -32.28
CA ASN A 77 -2.95 -19.72 -33.15
C ASN A 77 -3.44 -18.95 -34.38
N ASP A 78 -4.48 -19.45 -35.06
CA ASP A 78 -5.09 -18.87 -36.24
C ASP A 78 -5.60 -17.44 -36.00
N ARG A 79 -6.20 -17.21 -34.86
CA ARG A 79 -6.71 -15.88 -34.44
C ARG A 79 -5.61 -14.85 -34.26
N CYS A 80 -4.49 -15.26 -33.64
CA CYS A 80 -3.36 -14.38 -33.41
C CYS A 80 -2.50 -14.17 -34.69
N ALA A 81 -2.45 -15.16 -35.59
CA ALA A 81 -1.69 -15.07 -36.83
C ALA A 81 -2.20 -13.96 -37.75
N ASN A 82 -3.54 -13.87 -37.91
CA ASN A 82 -4.22 -12.91 -38.79
C ASN A 82 -4.74 -11.66 -38.05
N CYS A 83 -4.23 -11.38 -36.83
CA CYS A 83 -4.70 -10.27 -36.03
C CYS A 83 -4.14 -8.93 -36.49
N PRO A 84 -4.97 -7.91 -36.75
CA PRO A 84 -4.50 -6.60 -37.22
C PRO A 84 -3.60 -5.90 -36.20
N ARG A 85 -3.74 -6.22 -34.91
CA ARG A 85 -2.93 -5.66 -33.80
C ARG A 85 -1.85 -6.62 -33.30
N ARG A 86 -1.40 -7.54 -34.18
CA ARG A 86 -0.39 -8.53 -33.80
C ARG A 86 0.89 -7.87 -33.29
N GLU A 87 1.36 -6.84 -33.97
CA GLU A 87 2.59 -6.13 -33.64
C GLU A 87 2.53 -5.41 -32.29
N GLU A 88 1.37 -4.88 -31.91
CA GLU A 88 1.18 -4.25 -30.61
C GLU A 88 0.99 -5.28 -29.47
N CYS A 89 0.63 -6.51 -29.81
CA CYS A 89 0.25 -7.54 -28.84
C CYS A 89 1.36 -8.55 -28.56
N LEU A 90 2.08 -8.99 -29.61
CA LEU A 90 3.04 -10.08 -29.57
C LEU A 90 4.45 -9.60 -29.91
N SER A 91 5.46 -10.26 -29.35
CA SER A 91 6.83 -10.14 -29.84
C SER A 91 7.02 -11.03 -31.08
N GLU A 92 8.06 -10.79 -31.88
CA GLU A 92 8.37 -11.54 -33.12
C GLU A 92 8.47 -13.05 -32.88
N LYS A 93 9.01 -13.45 -31.71
CA LYS A 93 9.20 -14.85 -31.33
C LYS A 93 7.92 -15.55 -30.85
N GLN A 94 6.85 -14.80 -30.56
CA GLN A 94 5.61 -15.35 -30.02
C GLN A 94 4.59 -15.62 -31.11
N LYS A 95 4.05 -16.84 -31.14
CA LYS A 95 2.97 -17.22 -32.09
C LYS A 95 1.60 -16.80 -31.57
N THR A 96 1.38 -16.88 -30.25
CA THR A 96 0.10 -16.58 -29.61
C THR A 96 0.27 -15.78 -28.35
N LYS A 97 -0.76 -15.05 -27.95
CA LYS A 97 -0.82 -14.39 -26.65
C LYS A 97 -1.16 -15.38 -25.56
N SER A 98 -0.33 -15.40 -24.52
CA SER A 98 -0.64 -16.09 -23.26
C SER A 98 -0.70 -15.09 -22.11
N LEU A 99 -1.58 -15.37 -21.15
CA LEU A 99 -1.74 -14.63 -19.90
C LEU A 99 -1.72 -15.62 -18.74
N ARG A 100 -1.22 -15.16 -17.59
CA ARG A 100 -1.19 -15.96 -16.37
C ARG A 100 -2.04 -15.29 -15.29
N ARG A 101 -2.87 -16.11 -14.59
CA ARG A 101 -3.70 -15.70 -13.46
C ARG A 101 -3.49 -16.69 -12.31
N HIS A 102 -3.16 -16.18 -11.15
CA HIS A 102 -3.05 -17.03 -9.97
C HIS A 102 -4.45 -17.54 -9.55
N VAL A 103 -4.56 -18.77 -9.01
CA VAL A 103 -5.82 -19.35 -8.54
C VAL A 103 -6.52 -18.50 -7.48
N TRP A 104 -5.76 -17.72 -6.73
CA TRP A 104 -6.23 -16.77 -5.71
C TRP A 104 -6.18 -15.31 -6.18
N GLU A 105 -6.21 -15.05 -7.47
CA GLU A 105 -6.15 -13.66 -7.99
C GLU A 105 -7.43 -12.88 -7.65
N ASP A 106 -8.55 -13.56 -7.39
CA ASP A 106 -9.82 -12.92 -7.03
C ASP A 106 -9.69 -12.11 -5.72
N TYR A 107 -8.99 -12.64 -4.71
CA TYR A 107 -8.69 -11.90 -3.47
C TYR A 107 -7.86 -10.64 -3.73
N ARG A 108 -6.98 -10.71 -4.70
CA ARG A 108 -6.16 -9.58 -5.11
C ARG A 108 -6.95 -8.53 -5.88
N ASP A 109 -7.90 -8.97 -6.68
CA ASP A 109 -8.84 -8.10 -7.38
C ASP A 109 -9.80 -7.43 -6.37
N GLU A 110 -10.25 -8.12 -5.33
CA GLU A 110 -11.05 -7.55 -4.23
C GLU A 110 -10.29 -6.46 -3.48
N VAL A 111 -9.05 -6.73 -3.07
CA VAL A 111 -8.17 -5.73 -2.45
C VAL A 111 -7.96 -4.52 -3.37
N TYR A 112 -7.82 -4.75 -4.67
CA TYR A 112 -7.70 -3.67 -5.64
C TYR A 112 -8.96 -2.81 -5.70
N VAL A 113 -10.15 -3.42 -5.75
CA VAL A 113 -11.44 -2.69 -5.74
C VAL A 113 -11.58 -1.88 -4.47
N PHE A 114 -11.35 -2.49 -3.30
CA PHE A 114 -11.41 -1.79 -2.01
C PHE A 114 -10.44 -0.61 -1.95
N THR A 115 -9.21 -0.78 -2.42
CA THR A 115 -8.20 0.31 -2.43
C THR A 115 -8.67 1.55 -3.22
N HIS A 116 -9.59 1.37 -4.19
CA HIS A 116 -10.13 2.45 -5.01
C HIS A 116 -11.44 3.05 -4.47
N THR A 117 -12.02 2.50 -3.40
CA THR A 117 -13.10 3.13 -2.65
C THR A 117 -12.59 4.35 -1.90
N ASP A 118 -13.47 5.24 -1.46
CA ASP A 118 -13.05 6.43 -0.71
C ASP A 118 -12.45 6.07 0.64
N GLU A 119 -13.02 5.07 1.33
CA GLU A 119 -12.45 4.51 2.56
C GLU A 119 -11.05 3.92 2.33
N GLY A 120 -10.88 3.11 1.28
CA GLY A 120 -9.59 2.50 0.93
C GLY A 120 -8.53 3.53 0.60
N LYS A 121 -8.88 4.60 -0.13
CA LYS A 121 -8.00 5.72 -0.42
C LYS A 121 -7.55 6.45 0.85
N GLU A 122 -8.48 6.72 1.78
CA GLU A 122 -8.16 7.36 3.06
C GLU A 122 -7.20 6.50 3.89
N ILE A 123 -7.49 5.20 4.03
CA ILE A 123 -6.63 4.25 4.73
C ILE A 123 -5.23 4.20 4.10
N TYR A 124 -5.17 4.16 2.76
CA TYR A 124 -3.90 4.12 2.05
C TYR A 124 -3.09 5.42 2.18
N ALA A 125 -3.75 6.58 2.18
CA ALA A 125 -3.12 7.88 2.39
C ALA A 125 -2.47 8.00 3.78
N LYS A 126 -3.13 7.50 4.83
CA LYS A 126 -2.60 7.48 6.20
C LYS A 126 -1.26 6.75 6.34
N ARG A 127 -0.95 5.81 5.43
CA ARG A 127 0.35 5.13 5.37
C ARG A 127 1.50 6.11 5.17
N LYS A 128 1.29 7.08 4.28
CA LYS A 128 2.29 8.10 3.93
C LYS A 128 2.66 8.96 5.14
N GLU A 129 1.67 9.36 5.91
CA GLU A 129 1.88 10.20 7.09
C GLU A 129 2.50 9.45 8.28
N LYS A 130 2.11 8.19 8.50
CA LYS A 130 2.51 7.44 9.70
C LYS A 130 3.74 6.57 9.45
N ILE A 131 3.69 5.71 8.45
CA ILE A 131 4.70 4.68 8.24
C ILE A 131 5.90 5.23 7.49
N GLU A 132 5.68 5.89 6.35
CA GLU A 132 6.79 6.43 5.55
C GLU A 132 7.55 7.52 6.32
N ARG A 133 6.84 8.37 7.03
CA ARG A 133 7.44 9.39 7.92
C ARG A 133 8.28 8.74 9.02
N SER A 134 7.78 7.67 9.66
CA SER A 134 8.52 6.95 10.70
C SER A 134 9.79 6.32 10.16
N PHE A 135 9.74 5.70 8.96
CA PHE A 135 10.93 5.17 8.31
C PHE A 135 11.92 6.26 7.86
N ALA A 136 11.42 7.38 7.37
CA ALA A 136 12.28 8.52 7.03
C ALA A 136 13.02 9.03 8.27
N GLU A 137 12.31 9.20 9.39
CA GLU A 137 12.90 9.61 10.67
C GLU A 137 13.96 8.59 11.16
N SER A 138 13.68 7.28 11.06
CA SER A 138 14.63 6.23 11.39
C SER A 138 15.93 6.34 10.60
N LYS A 139 15.81 6.60 9.31
CA LYS A 139 16.96 6.69 8.40
C LYS A 139 17.77 7.98 8.60
N GLU A 140 17.09 9.11 8.75
CA GLU A 140 17.76 10.42 8.79
C GLU A 140 18.29 10.75 10.20
N LEU A 141 17.52 10.43 11.25
CA LEU A 141 17.84 10.88 12.60
C LEU A 141 18.40 9.76 13.51
N HIS A 142 18.14 8.49 13.17
CA HIS A 142 18.52 7.37 14.03
C HIS A 142 19.48 6.38 13.38
N GLY A 143 20.10 6.75 12.27
CA GLY A 143 21.19 6.00 11.64
C GLY A 143 20.79 4.67 10.99
N LEU A 144 19.49 4.41 10.78
CA LEU A 144 19.00 3.17 10.15
C LEU A 144 19.16 3.17 8.61
N ARG A 145 19.76 4.21 8.02
CA ARG A 145 20.06 4.26 6.59
C ARG A 145 21.06 3.17 6.17
N TYR A 146 21.96 2.83 7.06
CA TYR A 146 22.98 1.82 6.83
C TYR A 146 22.93 0.75 7.91
N CYS A 147 22.93 -0.50 7.49
CA CYS A 147 23.08 -1.62 8.40
C CYS A 147 24.56 -1.73 8.80
N ARG A 148 24.84 -1.56 10.09
CA ARG A 148 26.21 -1.64 10.66
C ARG A 148 26.57 -3.04 11.13
N MET A 149 25.57 -3.94 11.17
CA MET A 149 25.70 -5.28 11.71
C MET A 149 25.49 -6.33 10.61
N ARG A 150 26.03 -7.52 10.79
CA ARG A 150 25.84 -8.67 9.89
C ARG A 150 25.05 -9.76 10.61
N GLY A 151 24.19 -10.46 9.83
CA GLY A 151 23.30 -11.50 10.33
C GLY A 151 21.95 -10.97 10.81
N ASN A 152 20.89 -11.76 10.61
CA ASN A 152 19.51 -11.34 10.87
C ASN A 152 19.29 -10.92 12.33
N GLU A 153 19.89 -11.60 13.27
CA GLU A 153 19.74 -11.37 14.71
C GLU A 153 20.23 -9.97 15.09
N ARG A 154 21.47 -9.64 14.75
CA ARG A 154 22.08 -8.34 15.05
C ARG A 154 21.45 -7.20 14.26
N VAL A 155 21.00 -7.45 13.02
CA VAL A 155 20.23 -6.46 12.24
C VAL A 155 18.88 -6.17 12.89
N SER A 156 18.22 -7.21 13.41
CA SER A 156 16.97 -7.06 14.16
C SER A 156 17.17 -6.24 15.44
N GLU A 157 18.24 -6.46 16.17
CA GLU A 157 18.59 -5.63 17.35
C GLU A 157 18.77 -4.15 16.98
N GLN A 158 19.47 -3.84 15.90
CA GLN A 158 19.63 -2.46 15.42
C GLN A 158 18.28 -1.83 15.10
N CYS A 159 17.36 -2.57 14.44
CA CYS A 159 16.02 -2.10 14.12
C CYS A 159 15.19 -1.86 15.39
N LEU A 160 15.23 -2.79 16.35
CA LEU A 160 14.49 -2.68 17.60
C LEU A 160 14.98 -1.51 18.48
N LEU A 161 16.29 -1.32 18.58
CA LEU A 161 16.88 -0.17 19.29
C LEU A 161 16.45 1.15 18.63
N THR A 162 16.47 1.23 17.32
CA THR A 162 16.00 2.40 16.58
C THR A 162 14.52 2.68 16.87
N ALA A 163 13.68 1.65 16.87
CA ALA A 163 12.26 1.79 17.20
C ALA A 163 12.04 2.24 18.66
N ALA A 164 12.82 1.71 19.60
CA ALA A 164 12.77 2.11 21.00
C ALA A 164 13.10 3.60 21.17
N VAL A 165 14.19 4.08 20.57
CA VAL A 165 14.59 5.50 20.62
C VAL A 165 13.52 6.41 19.98
N GLN A 166 12.94 6.02 18.86
CA GLN A 166 11.82 6.76 18.24
C GLN A 166 10.61 6.85 19.19
N ASN A 167 10.27 5.76 19.87
CA ASN A 167 9.16 5.74 20.80
C ASN A 167 9.43 6.61 22.03
N MET A 168 10.63 6.56 22.60
CA MET A 168 11.05 7.45 23.70
C MET A 168 10.92 8.92 23.30
N LYS A 169 11.38 9.30 22.10
CA LYS A 169 11.26 10.66 21.58
C LYS A 169 9.81 11.07 21.40
N LYS A 170 8.94 10.20 20.90
CA LYS A 170 7.50 10.47 20.76
C LYS A 170 6.85 10.69 22.12
N ILE A 171 7.15 9.85 23.11
CA ILE A 171 6.65 9.98 24.48
C ILE A 171 7.10 11.29 25.10
N ALA A 172 8.38 11.62 25.01
CA ALA A 172 8.92 12.88 25.53
C ALA A 172 8.21 14.10 24.91
N ASN A 173 8.01 14.10 23.59
CA ASN A 173 7.30 15.16 22.89
C ASN A 173 5.82 15.29 23.33
N ILE A 174 5.14 14.17 23.56
CA ILE A 174 3.75 14.18 24.04
C ILE A 174 3.68 14.77 25.47
N LEU A 175 4.56 14.31 26.35
CA LEU A 175 4.62 14.81 27.73
C LEU A 175 4.96 16.30 27.78
N TRP A 176 5.92 16.74 26.97
CA TRP A 176 6.27 18.16 26.83
C TRP A 176 5.09 19.01 26.37
N LYS A 177 4.38 18.59 25.33
CA LYS A 177 3.20 19.31 24.85
C LYS A 177 2.08 19.37 25.89
N ARG A 178 1.86 18.29 26.64
CA ARG A 178 0.87 18.25 27.72
C ARG A 178 1.23 19.23 28.83
N ASN A 179 2.51 19.28 29.24
CA ASN A 179 2.99 20.21 30.26
C ASN A 179 2.89 21.67 29.79
N LEU A 180 3.23 21.98 28.54
CA LEU A 180 3.04 23.31 27.97
C LEU A 180 1.57 23.74 27.96
N HIS A 181 0.66 22.82 27.58
CA HIS A 181 -0.78 23.11 27.62
C HIS A 181 -1.27 23.39 29.05
N PHE A 182 -0.83 22.60 30.00
CA PHE A 182 -1.17 22.80 31.41
C PHE A 182 -0.66 24.14 31.95
N LEU A 183 0.59 24.50 31.67
CA LEU A 183 1.18 25.79 32.03
C LEU A 183 0.45 26.96 31.35
N SER A 184 0.15 26.86 30.06
CA SER A 184 -0.62 27.87 29.32
C SER A 184 -2.01 28.09 29.94
N THR A 185 -2.70 27.02 30.31
CA THR A 185 -4.02 27.08 30.92
C THR A 185 -3.94 27.73 32.33
N ARG A 186 -2.94 27.37 33.13
CA ARG A 186 -2.71 28.02 34.45
C ARG A 186 -2.43 29.50 34.34
N ILE A 187 -1.58 29.90 33.39
CA ILE A 187 -1.26 31.32 33.15
C ILE A 187 -2.52 32.08 32.69
N LYS A 188 -3.32 31.54 31.80
CA LYS A 188 -4.59 32.14 31.37
C LYS A 188 -5.56 32.34 32.55
N ASN A 189 -5.67 31.33 33.40
CA ASN A 189 -6.53 31.39 34.59
C ASN A 189 -6.02 32.44 35.60
N LEU A 190 -4.71 32.54 35.83
CA LEU A 190 -4.12 33.58 36.68
C LEU A 190 -4.41 35.00 36.11
N ILE A 191 -4.21 35.20 34.81
CA ILE A 191 -4.51 36.48 34.16
C ILE A 191 -6.01 36.80 34.26
N CYS A 192 -6.89 35.81 34.14
CA CYS A 192 -8.32 36.00 34.29
C CYS A 192 -8.67 36.43 35.74
N MET A 193 -8.11 35.74 36.74
CA MET A 193 -8.34 36.06 38.15
C MET A 193 -7.81 37.45 38.53
N THR A 194 -6.64 37.84 38.02
CA THR A 194 -6.10 39.20 38.29
C THR A 194 -6.96 40.29 37.61
N LYS A 195 -7.47 40.05 36.39
CA LYS A 195 -8.39 40.98 35.71
C LYS A 195 -9.73 41.13 36.47
N THR A 196 -10.28 40.03 37.01
CA THR A 196 -11.52 40.07 37.80
C THR A 196 -11.28 40.79 39.14
N HIS A 197 -10.15 40.58 39.78
CA HIS A 197 -9.79 41.25 41.04
C HIS A 197 -9.60 42.77 40.83
N LEU A 198 -8.90 43.19 39.74
CA LEU A 198 -8.73 44.57 39.34
C LEU A 198 -10.05 45.30 39.04
N LYS A 199 -10.99 44.57 38.39
CA LYS A 199 -12.34 45.12 38.15
C LYS A 199 -13.13 45.29 39.46
N MET A 200 -12.98 44.43 40.43
CA MET A 200 -13.65 44.54 41.75
C MET A 200 -13.07 45.70 42.56
N VAL A 201 -11.82 46.05 42.39
CA VAL A 201 -11.14 47.18 43.11
C VAL A 201 -11.31 48.51 42.33
N GLY A 202 -12.09 48.59 41.25
CA GLY A 202 -12.39 49.84 40.52
C GLY A 202 -11.25 50.36 39.65
N LEU A 203 -10.21 49.60 39.40
CA LEU A 203 -9.12 49.96 38.48
C LEU A 203 -9.41 49.42 37.09
N SER A 204 -9.78 50.31 36.16
CA SER A 204 -9.88 49.97 34.75
C SER A 204 -8.48 49.77 34.16
N VAL A 205 -8.23 48.55 33.67
CA VAL A 205 -7.04 48.28 32.86
C VAL A 205 -7.38 48.72 31.41
N ILE A 206 -6.69 49.76 30.96
CA ILE A 206 -6.66 50.20 29.56
C ILE A 206 -5.99 49.09 28.73
#